data_8aeb6c5c8e39a067620d84e3967c096c
#
_entry.id   8aeb6c5c8e39a067620d84e3967c096c
#
_cell.length_a   1.000
_cell.length_b   1.000
_cell.length_c   1.000
_cell.angle_alpha   90.00
_cell.angle_beta   90.00
_cell.angle_gamma   90.00
#
_symmetry.space_group_name_H-M   'P 1'
#
loop_
_entity.id
_entity.type
_entity.pdbx_description
1 polymer ?
#
loop_
_entity_poly.entity_id
_entity_poly.type
_entity_poly.pdbx_seq_one_letter_code
_entity_poly.pdbx_strand_id
1 'polypeptide(L)'
;MPETDIKPVDHPRCVSGIEGLDDILAGGLPSNCFYLIQGDPGSGKTTLALQFLLEGVRKGEKVFYITLSETKAELLQVAHSHGWSLDDVPLLELSAIEALLRPEAQTTVFHPSEIELTKITNLVLDETRKIQPSRVVFDSLSEFRLIAETALRYRRHLLNLKQEFAKQGGTVLLLDDKMGTGVGLDPHVLSLTHGVIEMEQLSPDYGRSRRRLRVSKMRGVQFREGYHDYTIATGGLKIFPRLIAAEHHLDFRREPVASGVSELDDLLGGGLDRGTTTLLIGPAGSGKSSVAMQYVVEMARQGDRSTVFAFDETLGILTARAEALGLPLRSHIKSGLVTARQIDPAEISPGEFAWTVARSVEAGCKLVVIDSLNGYLNAMPGEKYLNNQLHELTSSLNQQGVVTILIMAQHGMVTALEAPVDLSYLCDTVINMRYFETAGEVKKSMAVIKKRSGHHERSIREFTMDSGKGLRIGKPLKDFQGILTGAPKFDGASDDIMRDK
;
A
#
# COMPACT_ATOMS: atom_id res chain seq x y z
N MET A 1 30.64 13.31 30.67
CA MET A 1 31.44 12.64 29.63
C MET A 1 31.17 13.39 28.34
N PRO A 2 32.15 13.81 27.54
CA PRO A 2 31.87 14.50 26.28
C PRO A 2 31.20 13.52 25.33
N GLU A 3 30.03 13.91 24.79
CA GLU A 3 29.41 13.25 23.65
C GLU A 3 30.38 13.33 22.48
N THR A 4 30.96 12.20 22.15
CA THR A 4 31.70 12.06 20.90
C THR A 4 30.68 12.04 19.78
N ASP A 5 30.60 13.16 19.04
CA ASP A 5 29.91 13.26 17.74
C ASP A 5 30.51 12.25 16.76
N ILE A 6 30.08 10.99 16.86
CA ILE A 6 30.40 9.98 15.86
C ILE A 6 29.47 10.27 14.69
N LYS A 7 29.97 10.99 13.70
CA LYS A 7 29.25 11.15 12.41
C LYS A 7 28.97 9.74 11.86
N PRO A 8 27.73 9.45 11.46
CA PRO A 8 27.42 8.18 10.84
C PRO A 8 28.33 8.01 9.60
N VAL A 9 29.02 6.87 9.54
CA VAL A 9 29.84 6.50 8.36
C VAL A 9 28.86 6.31 7.21
N ASP A 10 28.93 7.19 6.24
CA ASP A 10 28.12 7.08 5.02
C ASP A 10 28.66 5.91 4.18
N HIS A 11 28.03 4.77 4.30
CA HIS A 11 28.36 3.59 3.49
C HIS A 11 27.86 3.80 2.06
N PRO A 12 28.70 3.58 1.04
CA PRO A 12 28.27 3.67 -0.34
C PRO A 12 27.05 2.76 -0.59
N ARG A 13 26.06 3.27 -1.33
CA ARG A 13 24.79 2.59 -1.57
C ARG A 13 24.73 1.98 -2.95
N CYS A 14 24.29 0.76 -3.03
CA CYS A 14 23.95 0.06 -4.25
C CYS A 14 22.43 0.17 -4.47
N VAL A 15 22.02 1.08 -5.35
CA VAL A 15 20.60 1.31 -5.69
C VAL A 15 20.06 0.08 -6.38
N SER A 16 18.91 -0.40 -5.97
CA SER A 16 18.31 -1.64 -6.52
C SER A 16 17.65 -1.43 -7.89
N GLY A 17 17.24 -0.21 -8.21
CA GLY A 17 16.42 0.10 -9.38
C GLY A 17 14.96 -0.32 -9.26
N ILE A 18 14.53 -0.70 -8.05
CA ILE A 18 13.15 -1.12 -7.78
C ILE A 18 12.43 0.00 -7.04
N GLU A 19 11.40 0.54 -7.67
CA GLU A 19 10.61 1.63 -7.08
C GLU A 19 10.06 1.21 -5.70
N GLY A 20 10.33 2.01 -4.68
CA GLY A 20 9.93 1.80 -3.30
C GLY A 20 10.90 0.94 -2.47
N LEU A 21 11.73 0.05 -3.07
CA LEU A 21 12.70 -0.72 -2.29
C LEU A 21 13.83 0.17 -1.77
N ASP A 22 14.34 1.02 -2.62
CA ASP A 22 15.42 1.94 -2.25
C ASP A 22 14.96 2.95 -1.18
N ASP A 23 13.67 3.32 -1.19
CA ASP A 23 13.06 4.16 -0.15
C ASP A 23 12.99 3.42 1.20
N ILE A 24 12.54 2.15 1.22
CA ILE A 24 12.55 1.30 2.41
C ILE A 24 13.97 1.16 2.99
N LEU A 25 14.97 1.09 2.12
CA LEU A 25 16.38 0.88 2.47
C LEU A 25 17.13 2.20 2.70
N ALA A 26 16.44 3.34 2.75
CA ALA A 26 17.04 4.67 2.90
C ALA A 26 18.16 4.97 1.88
N GLY A 27 17.87 4.71 0.60
CA GLY A 27 18.76 5.00 -0.54
C GLY A 27 19.42 3.78 -1.17
N GLY A 28 19.01 2.58 -0.83
CA GLY A 28 19.49 1.32 -1.43
C GLY A 28 20.28 0.43 -0.48
N LEU A 29 20.77 -0.68 -0.99
CA LEU A 29 21.56 -1.64 -0.24
C LEU A 29 22.96 -1.08 0.08
N PRO A 30 23.51 -1.20 1.30
CA PRO A 30 24.95 -1.03 1.53
C PRO A 30 25.78 -1.83 0.53
N SER A 31 26.75 -1.17 -0.14
CA SER A 31 27.60 -1.83 -1.13
C SER A 31 28.55 -2.86 -0.52
N ASN A 32 29.05 -3.77 -1.34
CA ASN A 32 30.04 -4.79 -0.97
C ASN A 32 29.57 -5.74 0.15
N CYS A 33 28.29 -6.03 0.14
CA CYS A 33 27.63 -6.81 1.18
C CYS A 33 26.82 -7.98 0.60
N PHE A 34 26.51 -8.95 1.48
CA PHE A 34 25.71 -10.14 1.16
C PHE A 34 24.29 -9.99 1.69
N TYR A 35 23.32 -10.18 0.82
CA TYR A 35 21.90 -10.09 1.12
C TYR A 35 21.20 -11.40 0.80
N LEU A 36 20.34 -11.84 1.70
CA LEU A 36 19.44 -12.97 1.48
C LEU A 36 18.08 -12.44 1.03
N ILE A 37 17.61 -12.91 -0.11
CA ILE A 37 16.25 -12.72 -0.59
C ILE A 37 15.54 -14.07 -0.45
N GLN A 38 14.67 -14.18 0.54
CA GLN A 38 13.98 -15.42 0.83
C GLN A 38 12.46 -15.26 0.59
N GLY A 39 11.82 -16.26 0.00
CA GLY A 39 10.37 -16.20 -0.22
C GLY A 39 9.79 -17.46 -0.83
N ASP A 40 8.47 -17.51 -0.84
CA ASP A 40 7.72 -18.60 -1.45
C ASP A 40 7.99 -18.69 -2.96
N PRO A 41 7.85 -19.87 -3.58
CA PRO A 41 7.85 -19.98 -5.04
C PRO A 41 6.79 -19.05 -5.64
N GLY A 42 7.12 -18.33 -6.72
CA GLY A 42 6.23 -17.36 -7.36
C GLY A 42 6.14 -15.99 -6.66
N SER A 43 6.87 -15.77 -5.56
CA SER A 43 6.92 -14.45 -4.91
C SER A 43 7.67 -13.39 -5.71
N GLY A 44 8.44 -13.77 -6.75
CA GLY A 44 9.14 -12.82 -7.64
C GLY A 44 10.61 -12.56 -7.26
N LYS A 45 11.26 -13.48 -6.57
CA LYS A 45 12.69 -13.39 -6.24
C LYS A 45 13.57 -13.19 -7.45
N THR A 46 13.38 -14.03 -8.48
CA THR A 46 14.10 -13.96 -9.75
C THR A 46 13.85 -12.62 -10.47
N THR A 47 12.60 -12.13 -10.47
CA THR A 47 12.27 -10.82 -11.06
C THR A 47 12.98 -9.67 -10.31
N LEU A 48 13.00 -9.70 -8.97
CA LEU A 48 13.74 -8.73 -8.15
C LEU A 48 15.24 -8.76 -8.48
N ALA A 49 15.81 -9.96 -8.57
CA ALA A 49 17.22 -10.16 -8.87
C ALA A 49 17.62 -9.66 -10.27
N LEU A 50 16.78 -9.92 -11.27
CA LEU A 50 17.00 -9.39 -12.62
C LEU A 50 16.94 -7.86 -12.68
N GLN A 51 15.95 -7.23 -12.02
CA GLN A 51 15.89 -5.76 -11.92
C GLN A 51 17.15 -5.18 -11.28
N PHE A 52 17.63 -5.79 -10.20
CA PHE A 52 18.85 -5.38 -9.51
C PHE A 52 20.07 -5.42 -10.44
N LEU A 53 20.23 -6.45 -11.28
CA LEU A 53 21.33 -6.54 -12.23
C LEU A 53 21.16 -5.56 -13.39
N LEU A 54 19.95 -5.44 -13.94
CA LEU A 54 19.66 -4.52 -15.04
C LEU A 54 19.89 -3.06 -14.65
N GLU A 55 19.63 -2.69 -13.40
CA GLU A 55 20.02 -1.37 -12.88
C GLU A 55 21.54 -1.19 -12.87
N GLY A 56 22.31 -2.26 -12.56
CA GLY A 56 23.76 -2.25 -12.69
C GLY A 56 24.21 -2.03 -14.12
N VAL A 57 23.65 -2.78 -15.07
CA VAL A 57 23.93 -2.61 -16.51
C VAL A 57 23.64 -1.17 -16.95
N ARG A 58 22.48 -0.62 -16.55
CA ARG A 58 22.10 0.76 -16.85
C ARG A 58 23.12 1.79 -16.34
N LYS A 59 23.78 1.49 -15.23
CA LYS A 59 24.86 2.33 -14.64
C LYS A 59 26.25 2.04 -15.19
N GLY A 60 26.39 1.12 -16.13
CA GLY A 60 27.68 0.70 -16.66
C GLY A 60 28.50 -0.17 -15.70
N GLU A 61 27.84 -0.75 -14.70
CA GLU A 61 28.47 -1.67 -13.76
C GLU A 61 28.57 -3.07 -14.34
N LYS A 62 29.61 -3.82 -13.98
CA LYS A 62 29.73 -5.23 -14.33
C LYS A 62 28.82 -6.06 -13.44
N VAL A 63 28.02 -6.91 -14.04
CA VAL A 63 27.03 -7.74 -13.36
C VAL A 63 27.26 -9.22 -13.65
N PHE A 64 26.73 -10.09 -12.79
CA PHE A 64 26.86 -11.52 -12.99
C PHE A 64 25.70 -12.28 -12.36
N TYR A 65 25.09 -13.17 -13.14
CA TYR A 65 24.03 -14.07 -12.66
C TYR A 65 24.53 -15.51 -12.65
N ILE A 66 24.40 -16.18 -11.53
CA ILE A 66 24.76 -17.59 -11.34
C ILE A 66 23.49 -18.35 -11.01
N THR A 67 23.13 -19.35 -11.81
CA THR A 67 21.94 -20.18 -11.60
C THR A 67 22.30 -21.66 -11.43
N LEU A 68 21.67 -22.28 -10.42
CA LEU A 68 21.68 -23.72 -10.20
C LEU A 68 20.32 -24.35 -10.51
N SER A 69 19.24 -23.57 -10.52
CA SER A 69 17.86 -24.03 -10.59
C SER A 69 17.20 -23.76 -11.93
N GLU A 70 17.43 -22.59 -12.51
CA GLU A 70 16.79 -22.16 -13.75
C GLU A 70 17.76 -22.24 -14.94
N THR A 71 17.23 -22.62 -16.10
CA THR A 71 18.00 -22.58 -17.36
C THR A 71 18.08 -21.15 -17.89
N LYS A 72 19.08 -20.90 -18.74
CA LYS A 72 19.19 -19.62 -19.45
C LYS A 72 17.94 -19.29 -20.26
N ALA A 73 17.30 -20.30 -20.86
CA ALA A 73 16.08 -20.11 -21.66
C ALA A 73 14.89 -19.63 -20.79
N GLU A 74 14.73 -20.19 -19.59
CA GLU A 74 13.70 -19.78 -18.64
C GLU A 74 13.94 -18.36 -18.15
N LEU A 75 15.18 -18.00 -17.79
CA LEU A 75 15.54 -16.63 -17.40
C LEU A 75 15.25 -15.61 -18.50
N LEU A 76 15.58 -15.95 -19.78
CA LEU A 76 15.25 -15.11 -20.92
C LEU A 76 13.74 -14.95 -21.11
N GLN A 77 12.96 -16.01 -20.89
CA GLN A 77 11.50 -15.95 -20.97
C GLN A 77 10.94 -15.04 -19.88
N VAL A 78 11.43 -15.14 -18.64
CA VAL A 78 11.06 -14.24 -17.55
C VAL A 78 11.38 -12.79 -17.91
N ALA A 79 12.60 -12.51 -18.38
CA ALA A 79 13.01 -11.18 -18.79
C ALA A 79 12.12 -10.61 -19.91
N HIS A 80 11.84 -11.38 -20.95
CA HIS A 80 10.98 -10.97 -22.05
C HIS A 80 9.54 -10.67 -21.59
N SER A 81 9.00 -11.39 -20.61
CA SER A 81 7.67 -11.13 -20.06
C SER A 81 7.57 -9.76 -19.40
N HIS A 82 8.70 -9.21 -18.93
CA HIS A 82 8.82 -7.87 -18.36
C HIS A 82 9.29 -6.81 -19.37
N GLY A 83 9.58 -7.20 -20.62
CA GLY A 83 10.10 -6.30 -21.65
C GLY A 83 11.60 -6.01 -21.50
N TRP A 84 12.35 -6.91 -20.86
CA TRP A 84 13.78 -6.76 -20.64
C TRP A 84 14.64 -7.59 -21.60
N SER A 85 15.85 -7.10 -21.94
CA SER A 85 16.94 -7.87 -22.53
C SER A 85 17.97 -8.23 -21.46
N LEU A 86 18.56 -9.43 -21.58
CA LEU A 86 19.69 -9.89 -20.75
C LEU A 86 20.99 -10.00 -21.55
N ASP A 87 21.11 -9.36 -22.73
CA ASP A 87 22.28 -9.46 -23.60
C ASP A 87 23.56 -9.00 -22.90
N ASP A 88 23.47 -7.99 -22.03
CA ASP A 88 24.58 -7.43 -21.27
C ASP A 88 24.73 -8.06 -19.86
N VAL A 89 24.01 -9.16 -19.57
CA VAL A 89 24.08 -9.87 -18.28
C VAL A 89 24.79 -11.20 -18.49
N PRO A 90 26.07 -11.35 -18.12
CA PRO A 90 26.75 -12.64 -18.08
C PRO A 90 26.00 -13.63 -17.19
N LEU A 91 25.68 -14.80 -17.75
CA LEU A 91 24.95 -15.89 -17.08
C LEU A 91 25.84 -17.12 -16.99
N LEU A 92 25.97 -17.69 -15.77
CA LEU A 92 26.60 -18.98 -15.55
C LEU A 92 25.50 -19.98 -15.15
N GLU A 93 25.19 -20.90 -16.05
CA GLU A 93 24.23 -21.99 -15.82
C GLU A 93 24.97 -23.23 -15.36
N LEU A 94 24.77 -23.61 -14.09
CA LEU A 94 25.46 -24.74 -13.47
C LEU A 94 24.72 -26.06 -13.64
N SER A 95 23.42 -26.06 -13.87
CA SER A 95 22.61 -27.27 -14.19
C SER A 95 23.09 -27.98 -15.45
N ALA A 96 23.52 -27.23 -16.46
CA ALA A 96 24.09 -27.81 -17.68
C ALA A 96 25.46 -28.47 -17.44
N ILE A 97 26.18 -28.07 -16.41
CA ILE A 97 27.52 -28.55 -16.08
C ILE A 97 27.46 -29.86 -15.32
N GLU A 98 26.42 -30.14 -14.55
CA GLU A 98 26.19 -31.44 -13.90
C GLU A 98 26.21 -32.60 -14.92
N ALA A 99 25.67 -32.38 -16.13
CA ALA A 99 25.71 -33.37 -17.20
C ALA A 99 27.14 -33.65 -17.71
N LEU A 100 28.04 -32.66 -17.62
CA LEU A 100 29.46 -32.77 -18.02
C LEU A 100 30.35 -33.30 -16.88
N LEU A 101 29.89 -33.24 -15.64
CA LEU A 101 30.65 -33.66 -14.45
C LEU A 101 30.34 -35.08 -14.00
N ARG A 102 29.47 -35.85 -14.70
CA ARG A 102 29.21 -37.27 -14.38
C ARG A 102 30.55 -38.03 -14.35
N PRO A 103 30.90 -38.66 -13.25
CA PRO A 103 32.18 -39.34 -13.14
C PRO A 103 32.22 -40.56 -14.05
N GLU A 104 33.07 -40.56 -15.05
CA GLU A 104 33.65 -41.82 -15.51
C GLU A 104 34.38 -42.41 -14.30
N ALA A 105 34.04 -43.63 -13.93
CA ALA A 105 34.46 -44.33 -12.73
C ALA A 105 35.94 -44.12 -12.38
N GLN A 106 36.22 -43.16 -11.49
CA GLN A 106 37.51 -43.06 -10.83
C GLN A 106 37.31 -43.26 -9.33
N THR A 107 37.94 -44.30 -8.82
CA THR A 107 38.08 -44.66 -7.41
C THR A 107 38.76 -43.50 -6.68
N THR A 108 38.00 -42.58 -6.08
CA THR A 108 38.55 -41.51 -5.26
C THR A 108 38.19 -41.74 -3.80
N VAL A 109 39.13 -41.38 -2.89
CA VAL A 109 38.98 -41.47 -1.43
C VAL A 109 37.96 -40.49 -0.87
N PHE A 110 37.46 -39.57 -1.72
CA PHE A 110 36.50 -38.52 -1.34
C PHE A 110 35.07 -38.91 -1.80
N HIS A 111 34.07 -38.44 -1.03
CA HIS A 111 32.68 -38.63 -1.36
C HIS A 111 32.37 -37.88 -2.68
N PRO A 112 31.62 -38.46 -3.62
CA PRO A 112 31.33 -37.83 -4.92
C PRO A 112 30.76 -36.41 -4.81
N SER A 113 29.85 -36.17 -3.87
CA SER A 113 29.26 -34.85 -3.63
C SER A 113 30.25 -33.77 -3.14
N GLU A 114 31.32 -34.12 -2.47
CA GLU A 114 32.35 -33.17 -2.02
C GLU A 114 33.20 -32.69 -3.23
N ILE A 115 33.46 -33.58 -4.16
CA ILE A 115 34.19 -33.27 -5.38
C ILE A 115 33.32 -32.35 -6.25
N GLU A 116 32.03 -32.62 -6.35
CA GLU A 116 31.08 -31.86 -7.12
C GLU A 116 30.89 -30.43 -6.58
N LEU A 117 30.63 -30.27 -5.29
CA LEU A 117 30.48 -28.97 -4.66
C LEU A 117 31.77 -28.12 -4.75
N THR A 118 32.95 -28.75 -4.62
CA THR A 118 34.25 -28.09 -4.75
C THR A 118 34.46 -27.60 -6.20
N LYS A 119 34.11 -28.41 -7.21
CA LYS A 119 34.22 -28.05 -8.61
C LYS A 119 33.28 -26.87 -8.95
N ILE A 120 32.02 -26.92 -8.51
CA ILE A 120 31.05 -25.83 -8.68
C ILE A 120 31.58 -24.53 -8.05
N THR A 121 32.05 -24.61 -6.80
CA THR A 121 32.58 -23.44 -6.09
C THR A 121 33.77 -22.84 -6.84
N ASN A 122 34.74 -23.67 -7.29
CA ASN A 122 35.90 -23.20 -8.02
C ASN A 122 35.52 -22.57 -9.35
N LEU A 123 34.59 -23.16 -10.09
CA LEU A 123 34.09 -22.60 -11.36
C LEU A 123 33.46 -21.22 -11.15
N VAL A 124 32.59 -21.07 -10.15
CA VAL A 124 32.00 -19.78 -9.78
C VAL A 124 33.08 -18.75 -9.46
N LEU A 125 34.10 -19.15 -8.67
CA LEU A 125 35.20 -18.27 -8.29
C LEU A 125 36.04 -17.85 -9.49
N ASP A 126 36.34 -18.77 -10.41
CA ASP A 126 37.14 -18.51 -11.60
C ASP A 126 36.42 -17.58 -12.57
N GLU A 127 35.12 -17.78 -12.82
CA GLU A 127 34.32 -16.87 -13.65
C GLU A 127 34.16 -15.49 -12.98
N THR A 128 33.97 -15.46 -11.66
CA THR A 128 33.91 -14.21 -10.91
C THR A 128 35.21 -13.40 -11.03
N ARG A 129 36.38 -14.06 -10.98
CA ARG A 129 37.69 -13.40 -11.17
C ARG A 129 37.89 -12.84 -12.59
N LYS A 130 37.35 -13.51 -13.60
CA LYS A 130 37.40 -13.04 -14.99
C LYS A 130 36.52 -11.82 -15.24
N ILE A 131 35.27 -11.86 -14.71
CA ILE A 131 34.26 -10.81 -14.92
C ILE A 131 34.54 -9.61 -14.00
N GLN A 132 34.93 -9.84 -12.74
CA GLN A 132 35.07 -8.83 -11.68
C GLN A 132 33.78 -8.04 -11.49
N PRO A 133 32.65 -8.69 -11.16
CA PRO A 133 31.35 -8.04 -11.08
C PRO A 133 31.21 -7.23 -9.80
N SER A 134 30.58 -6.06 -9.90
CA SER A 134 30.14 -5.26 -8.75
C SER A 134 28.76 -5.68 -8.23
N ARG A 135 27.96 -6.37 -9.06
CA ARG A 135 26.68 -6.95 -8.66
C ARG A 135 26.62 -8.43 -9.06
N VAL A 136 26.22 -9.24 -8.11
CA VAL A 136 26.10 -10.69 -8.30
C VAL A 136 24.77 -11.18 -7.79
N VAL A 137 24.16 -12.10 -8.53
CA VAL A 137 23.00 -12.89 -8.10
C VAL A 137 23.41 -14.35 -8.07
N PHE A 138 23.06 -15.04 -6.98
CA PHE A 138 23.27 -16.47 -6.81
C PHE A 138 21.90 -17.14 -6.56
N ASP A 139 21.43 -17.93 -7.52
CA ASP A 139 20.10 -18.53 -7.58
C ASP A 139 20.20 -20.06 -7.81
N SER A 140 19.90 -20.95 -6.86
CA SER A 140 19.45 -20.65 -5.52
C SER A 140 20.32 -21.35 -4.45
N LEU A 141 20.22 -20.84 -3.22
CA LEU A 141 20.87 -21.49 -2.08
C LEU A 141 20.22 -22.84 -1.74
N SER A 142 18.96 -23.05 -2.09
CA SER A 142 18.23 -24.31 -1.88
C SER A 142 18.94 -25.45 -2.58
N GLU A 143 19.28 -25.30 -3.87
CA GLU A 143 20.01 -26.29 -4.65
C GLU A 143 21.44 -26.47 -4.14
N PHE A 144 22.11 -25.36 -3.82
CA PHE A 144 23.47 -25.41 -3.28
C PHE A 144 23.53 -26.16 -1.94
N ARG A 145 22.48 -26.06 -1.11
CA ARG A 145 22.31 -26.79 0.15
C ARG A 145 22.11 -28.29 -0.08
N LEU A 146 21.31 -28.67 -1.08
CA LEU A 146 21.09 -30.06 -1.44
C LEU A 146 22.39 -30.74 -1.87
N ILE A 147 23.18 -30.09 -2.73
CA ILE A 147 24.50 -30.62 -3.16
C ILE A 147 25.48 -30.74 -2.01
N ALA A 148 25.41 -29.86 -1.01
CA ALA A 148 26.32 -29.85 0.13
C ALA A 148 26.10 -31.02 1.11
N GLU A 149 24.90 -31.64 1.12
CA GLU A 149 24.48 -32.75 1.98
C GLU A 149 24.58 -32.48 3.49
N THR A 150 25.58 -31.73 3.94
CA THR A 150 25.77 -31.39 5.37
C THR A 150 25.87 -29.88 5.59
N ALA A 151 25.31 -29.43 6.71
CA ALA A 151 25.34 -28.01 7.10
C ALA A 151 26.78 -27.46 7.24
N LEU A 152 27.73 -28.26 7.64
CA LEU A 152 29.12 -27.82 7.80
C LEU A 152 29.82 -27.59 6.46
N ARG A 153 29.62 -28.49 5.49
CA ARG A 153 30.13 -28.33 4.11
C ARG A 153 29.50 -27.10 3.46
N TYR A 154 28.17 -27.00 3.50
CA TYR A 154 27.43 -25.85 3.02
C TYR A 154 27.99 -24.52 3.54
N ARG A 155 28.15 -24.42 4.87
CA ARG A 155 28.69 -23.22 5.50
C ARG A 155 30.12 -22.90 5.06
N ARG A 156 31.00 -23.91 4.91
CA ARG A 156 32.37 -23.70 4.46
C ARG A 156 32.45 -23.12 3.06
N HIS A 157 31.71 -23.68 2.12
CA HIS A 157 31.68 -23.20 0.72
C HIS A 157 31.06 -21.82 0.61
N LEU A 158 29.97 -21.55 1.35
CA LEU A 158 29.33 -20.23 1.40
C LEU A 158 30.28 -19.17 1.99
N LEU A 159 31.09 -19.51 2.97
CA LEU A 159 32.14 -18.63 3.51
C LEU A 159 33.22 -18.32 2.47
N ASN A 160 33.67 -19.32 1.70
CA ASN A 160 34.64 -19.11 0.63
C ASN A 160 34.09 -18.14 -0.44
N LEU A 161 32.88 -18.35 -0.88
CA LEU A 161 32.20 -17.44 -1.82
C LEU A 161 32.13 -16.03 -1.24
N LYS A 162 31.69 -15.89 0.02
CA LYS A 162 31.62 -14.59 0.68
C LYS A 162 32.96 -13.87 0.73
N GLN A 163 34.03 -14.57 1.08
CA GLN A 163 35.38 -13.98 1.18
C GLN A 163 35.86 -13.47 -0.19
N GLU A 164 35.63 -14.24 -1.26
CA GLU A 164 36.07 -13.87 -2.59
C GLU A 164 35.27 -12.67 -3.15
N PHE A 165 33.95 -12.70 -3.04
CA PHE A 165 33.12 -11.56 -3.48
C PHE A 165 33.41 -10.29 -2.67
N ALA A 166 33.68 -10.42 -1.36
CA ALA A 166 34.07 -9.28 -0.54
C ALA A 166 35.42 -8.67 -0.96
N LYS A 167 36.41 -9.50 -1.38
CA LYS A 167 37.69 -9.02 -1.92
C LYS A 167 37.53 -8.22 -3.21
N GLN A 168 36.54 -8.57 -4.02
CA GLN A 168 36.26 -7.92 -5.29
C GLN A 168 35.31 -6.73 -5.17
N GLY A 169 34.81 -6.44 -3.99
CA GLY A 169 33.89 -5.33 -3.76
C GLY A 169 32.46 -5.57 -4.36
N GLY A 170 32.05 -6.82 -4.49
CA GLY A 170 30.77 -7.17 -5.06
C GLY A 170 29.61 -7.09 -4.05
N THR A 171 28.47 -6.54 -4.48
CA THR A 171 27.19 -6.62 -3.77
C THR A 171 26.42 -7.84 -4.26
N VAL A 172 26.09 -8.76 -3.37
CA VAL A 172 25.59 -10.09 -3.70
C VAL A 172 24.19 -10.31 -3.17
N LEU A 173 23.25 -10.70 -4.05
CA LEU A 173 21.93 -11.22 -3.69
C LEU A 173 21.97 -12.75 -3.74
N LEU A 174 21.66 -13.37 -2.63
CA LEU A 174 21.49 -14.81 -2.49
C LEU A 174 19.98 -15.10 -2.49
N LEU A 175 19.49 -15.85 -3.46
CA LEU A 175 18.09 -16.24 -3.51
C LEU A 175 17.89 -17.59 -2.80
N ASP A 176 16.86 -17.71 -1.98
CA ASP A 176 16.52 -18.96 -1.27
C ASP A 176 15.01 -19.14 -1.21
N ASP A 177 14.55 -20.37 -1.36
CA ASP A 177 13.16 -20.73 -1.20
C ASP A 177 12.82 -20.91 0.28
N LYS A 178 11.64 -20.47 0.68
CA LYS A 178 11.11 -20.70 2.01
C LYS A 178 10.73 -22.17 2.16
N MET A 179 11.47 -22.93 2.92
CA MET A 179 11.20 -24.34 3.15
C MET A 179 10.05 -24.51 4.14
N GLY A 180 8.86 -24.92 3.67
CA GLY A 180 7.73 -25.44 4.45
C GLY A 180 7.22 -24.55 5.60
N THR A 181 6.04 -24.87 6.09
CA THR A 181 5.44 -24.27 7.28
C THR A 181 6.19 -24.73 8.54
N GLY A 182 7.08 -23.91 9.08
CA GLY A 182 7.66 -24.14 10.41
C GLY A 182 9.18 -24.22 10.52
N VAL A 183 9.93 -24.26 9.43
CA VAL A 183 11.39 -24.16 9.51
C VAL A 183 11.76 -22.68 9.39
N GLY A 184 12.25 -22.10 10.50
CA GLY A 184 12.77 -20.73 10.53
C GLY A 184 13.93 -20.55 9.54
N LEU A 185 14.28 -19.29 9.30
CA LEU A 185 15.46 -18.89 8.52
C LEU A 185 16.70 -19.73 8.94
N ASP A 186 17.44 -20.26 7.95
CA ASP A 186 18.66 -21.04 8.21
C ASP A 186 19.67 -20.20 9.03
N PRO A 187 19.96 -20.56 10.30
CA PRO A 187 20.86 -19.79 11.16
C PRO A 187 22.25 -19.62 10.56
N HIS A 188 22.69 -20.56 9.74
CA HIS A 188 24.00 -20.51 9.08
C HIS A 188 24.06 -19.39 8.04
N VAL A 189 23.03 -19.25 7.22
CA VAL A 189 22.94 -18.17 6.23
C VAL A 189 22.71 -16.84 6.92
N LEU A 190 21.81 -16.79 7.92
CA LEU A 190 21.53 -15.59 8.70
C LEU A 190 22.77 -14.98 9.33
N SER A 191 23.67 -15.83 9.87
CA SER A 191 24.90 -15.34 10.49
C SER A 191 25.88 -14.72 9.47
N LEU A 192 25.83 -15.15 8.22
CA LEU A 192 26.74 -14.72 7.17
C LEU A 192 26.25 -13.49 6.40
N THR A 193 24.94 -13.28 6.29
CA THR A 193 24.36 -12.19 5.52
C THR A 193 24.34 -10.87 6.31
N HIS A 194 24.48 -9.76 5.60
CA HIS A 194 24.40 -8.40 6.15
C HIS A 194 22.96 -7.91 6.24
N GLY A 195 22.10 -8.37 5.31
CA GLY A 195 20.68 -8.10 5.33
C GLY A 195 19.86 -9.29 4.85
N VAL A 196 18.57 -9.29 5.21
CA VAL A 196 17.57 -10.30 4.84
C VAL A 196 16.29 -9.59 4.43
N ILE A 197 15.82 -9.91 3.23
CA ILE A 197 14.53 -9.46 2.70
C ILE A 197 13.67 -10.71 2.52
N GLU A 198 12.54 -10.73 3.18
CA GLU A 198 11.57 -11.81 3.10
C GLU A 198 10.41 -11.40 2.18
N MET A 199 10.06 -12.26 1.24
CA MET A 199 8.98 -12.05 0.26
C MET A 199 7.90 -13.11 0.48
N GLU A 200 6.65 -12.68 0.60
CA GLU A 200 5.52 -13.56 0.85
C GLU A 200 4.45 -13.39 -0.23
N GLN A 201 3.85 -14.50 -0.63
CA GLN A 201 2.68 -14.52 -1.49
C GLN A 201 1.50 -15.12 -0.73
N LEU A 202 0.43 -14.35 -0.60
CA LEU A 202 -0.82 -14.76 0.00
C LEU A 202 -1.84 -14.98 -1.12
N SER A 203 -2.49 -16.12 -1.12
CA SER A 203 -3.56 -16.44 -2.08
C SER A 203 -4.89 -16.39 -1.33
N PRO A 204 -5.62 -15.27 -1.38
CA PRO A 204 -6.95 -15.18 -0.79
C PRO A 204 -7.95 -16.05 -1.57
N ASP A 205 -9.06 -16.41 -0.93
CA ASP A 205 -10.13 -17.19 -1.56
C ASP A 205 -10.80 -16.44 -2.72
N TYR A 206 -10.71 -15.11 -2.73
CA TYR A 206 -11.26 -14.25 -3.77
C TYR A 206 -10.34 -13.06 -4.06
N GLY A 207 -10.23 -12.69 -5.34
CA GLY A 207 -9.42 -11.58 -5.83
C GLY A 207 -7.99 -11.97 -6.19
N ARG A 208 -7.18 -10.96 -6.41
CA ARG A 208 -5.78 -11.11 -6.83
C ARG A 208 -4.89 -11.61 -5.70
N SER A 209 -3.88 -12.43 -6.03
CA SER A 209 -2.83 -12.80 -5.07
C SER A 209 -2.18 -11.55 -4.47
N ARG A 210 -2.07 -11.52 -3.14
CA ARG A 210 -1.42 -10.45 -2.40
C ARG A 210 0.05 -10.78 -2.22
N ARG A 211 0.91 -9.82 -2.45
CA ARG A 211 2.35 -9.97 -2.23
C ARG A 211 2.83 -8.90 -1.28
N ARG A 212 3.65 -9.30 -0.32
CA ARG A 212 4.26 -8.39 0.63
C ARG A 212 5.70 -8.79 0.91
N LEU A 213 6.52 -7.81 1.23
CA LEU A 213 7.89 -8.05 1.67
C LEU A 213 8.17 -7.31 2.97
N ARG A 214 9.18 -7.77 3.67
CA ARG A 214 9.76 -7.06 4.82
C ARG A 214 11.28 -7.22 4.82
N VAL A 215 11.95 -6.22 5.36
CA VAL A 215 13.36 -6.33 5.75
C VAL A 215 13.38 -6.82 7.18
N SER A 216 13.85 -8.05 7.42
CA SER A 216 13.92 -8.63 8.77
C SER A 216 15.28 -8.42 9.43
N LYS A 217 16.29 -8.05 8.64
CA LYS A 217 17.64 -7.76 9.10
C LYS A 217 18.35 -6.81 8.15
N MET A 218 19.05 -5.82 8.72
CA MET A 218 19.99 -4.99 7.97
C MET A 218 21.07 -4.48 8.95
N ARG A 219 22.33 -4.77 8.66
CA ARG A 219 23.44 -4.37 9.53
C ARG A 219 23.93 -2.97 9.15
N GLY A 220 24.16 -2.14 10.16
CA GLY A 220 24.85 -0.87 10.04
C GLY A 220 24.05 0.29 9.42
N VAL A 221 22.77 0.07 9.10
CA VAL A 221 21.90 1.11 8.54
C VAL A 221 20.47 0.99 9.05
N GLN A 222 19.78 2.10 9.09
CA GLN A 222 18.33 2.13 9.34
C GLN A 222 17.57 1.76 8.07
N PHE A 223 16.41 1.17 8.26
CA PHE A 223 15.48 0.81 7.20
C PHE A 223 14.04 0.94 7.72
N ARG A 224 13.09 1.02 6.81
CA ARG A 224 11.67 1.08 7.17
C ARG A 224 11.17 -0.31 7.53
N GLU A 225 10.83 -0.50 8.80
CA GLU A 225 10.36 -1.78 9.35
C GLU A 225 8.90 -2.07 8.97
N GLY A 226 8.52 -3.34 9.11
CA GLY A 226 7.18 -3.84 8.85
C GLY A 226 7.03 -4.46 7.47
N TYR A 227 5.77 -4.79 7.13
CA TYR A 227 5.44 -5.31 5.81
C TYR A 227 5.12 -4.18 4.84
N HIS A 228 5.58 -4.34 3.62
CA HIS A 228 5.34 -3.46 2.48
C HIS A 228 4.70 -4.28 1.37
N ASP A 229 3.58 -3.81 0.84
CA ASP A 229 2.93 -4.48 -0.28
C ASP A 229 3.71 -4.26 -1.57
N TYR A 230 3.62 -5.20 -2.51
CA TYR A 230 4.19 -5.03 -3.85
C TYR A 230 3.37 -5.76 -4.91
N THR A 231 3.53 -5.30 -6.14
CA THR A 231 2.96 -5.95 -7.33
C THR A 231 4.07 -6.32 -8.31
N ILE A 232 3.79 -7.31 -9.15
CA ILE A 232 4.63 -7.69 -10.28
C ILE A 232 3.80 -7.43 -11.53
N ALA A 233 4.32 -6.58 -12.42
CA ALA A 233 3.69 -6.21 -13.67
C ALA A 233 4.73 -6.19 -14.79
N THR A 234 4.32 -5.86 -16.01
CA THR A 234 5.27 -5.53 -17.08
C THR A 234 6.17 -4.39 -16.60
N GLY A 235 7.49 -4.57 -16.68
CA GLY A 235 8.46 -3.65 -16.10
C GLY A 235 8.98 -4.06 -14.72
N GLY A 236 8.46 -5.16 -14.11
CA GLY A 236 8.99 -5.79 -12.91
C GLY A 236 8.21 -5.54 -11.63
N LEU A 237 8.92 -5.54 -10.51
CA LEU A 237 8.36 -5.26 -9.19
C LEU A 237 8.15 -3.77 -8.98
N LYS A 238 7.01 -3.45 -8.38
CA LYS A 238 6.71 -2.14 -7.82
C LYS A 238 6.33 -2.33 -6.36
N ILE A 239 7.06 -1.71 -5.47
CA ILE A 239 6.88 -1.84 -4.03
C ILE A 239 6.21 -0.59 -3.49
N PHE A 240 5.26 -0.78 -2.58
CA PHE A 240 4.51 0.27 -1.92
C PHE A 240 4.97 0.37 -0.45
N PRO A 241 5.90 1.27 -0.14
CA PRO A 241 6.37 1.43 1.21
C PRO A 241 5.23 1.76 2.17
N ARG A 242 5.23 1.12 3.34
CA ARG A 242 4.26 1.45 4.40
C ARG A 242 4.37 2.93 4.76
N LEU A 243 3.23 3.60 4.83
CA LEU A 243 3.19 4.99 5.28
C LEU A 243 3.57 5.07 6.76
N ILE A 244 4.37 6.06 7.09
CA ILE A 244 4.69 6.45 8.47
C ILE A 244 4.23 7.89 8.62
N ALA A 245 3.16 8.10 9.37
CA ALA A 245 2.54 9.42 9.51
C ALA A 245 3.53 10.48 9.98
N ALA A 246 4.42 10.14 10.92
CA ALA A 246 5.39 11.05 11.50
C ALA A 246 6.41 11.62 10.49
N GLU A 247 6.61 10.99 9.34
CA GLU A 247 7.55 11.44 8.30
C GLU A 247 6.97 12.53 7.39
N HIS A 248 5.65 12.80 7.47
CA HIS A 248 4.93 13.64 6.52
C HIS A 248 4.34 14.91 7.14
N HIS A 249 4.95 15.45 8.20
CA HIS A 249 4.45 16.65 8.83
C HIS A 249 4.73 17.89 7.96
N LEU A 250 3.65 18.62 7.63
CA LEU A 250 3.70 19.92 6.96
C LEU A 250 3.04 20.97 7.84
N ASP A 251 3.63 22.16 7.90
CA ASP A 251 2.98 23.30 8.52
C ASP A 251 1.87 23.84 7.61
N PHE A 252 0.65 23.85 8.10
CA PHE A 252 -0.50 24.41 7.38
C PHE A 252 -1.40 25.21 8.30
N ARG A 253 -2.17 26.15 7.71
CA ARG A 253 -3.18 26.89 8.45
C ARG A 253 -4.42 26.03 8.62
N ARG A 254 -4.91 25.93 9.85
CA ARG A 254 -6.16 25.26 10.19
C ARG A 254 -7.35 26.16 9.87
N GLU A 255 -7.64 26.34 8.60
CA GLU A 255 -8.78 27.12 8.12
C GLU A 255 -9.93 26.16 7.81
N PRO A 256 -11.19 26.54 8.10
CA PRO A 256 -12.35 25.75 7.71
C PRO A 256 -12.51 25.76 6.20
N VAL A 257 -12.89 24.62 5.65
CA VAL A 257 -13.25 24.42 4.25
C VAL A 257 -14.77 24.44 4.14
N ALA A 258 -15.29 25.46 3.46
CA ALA A 258 -16.72 25.63 3.25
C ALA A 258 -17.28 24.61 2.26
N SER A 259 -18.52 24.22 2.44
CA SER A 259 -19.26 23.35 1.53
C SER A 259 -19.88 24.12 0.36
N GLY A 260 -19.98 25.44 0.46
CA GLY A 260 -20.77 26.29 -0.42
C GLY A 260 -22.28 26.26 -0.11
N VAL A 261 -22.67 25.64 1.02
CA VAL A 261 -24.04 25.64 1.55
C VAL A 261 -23.96 26.20 2.98
N SER A 262 -24.38 27.45 3.15
CA SER A 262 -24.24 28.21 4.40
C SER A 262 -24.77 27.48 5.61
N GLU A 263 -25.94 26.85 5.49
CA GLU A 263 -26.60 26.14 6.60
C GLU A 263 -25.84 24.86 6.99
N LEU A 264 -25.13 24.20 6.06
CA LEU A 264 -24.24 23.08 6.38
C LEU A 264 -22.98 23.57 7.07
N ASP A 265 -22.42 24.67 6.60
CA ASP A 265 -21.23 25.27 7.20
C ASP A 265 -21.55 25.78 8.61
N ASP A 266 -22.72 26.39 8.84
CA ASP A 266 -23.20 26.79 10.16
C ASP A 266 -23.36 25.59 11.12
N LEU A 267 -23.94 24.47 10.61
CA LEU A 267 -24.09 23.24 11.38
C LEU A 267 -22.73 22.72 11.86
N LEU A 268 -21.67 22.94 11.08
CA LEU A 268 -20.29 22.54 11.34
C LEU A 268 -19.45 23.65 12.04
N GLY A 269 -20.04 24.81 12.34
CA GLY A 269 -19.30 25.93 12.94
C GLY A 269 -18.30 26.56 12.00
N GLY A 270 -18.62 26.63 10.70
CA GLY A 270 -17.83 27.28 9.64
C GLY A 270 -17.33 26.34 8.54
N GLY A 271 -17.56 25.02 8.65
CA GLY A 271 -17.15 24.03 7.66
C GLY A 271 -16.29 22.91 8.22
N LEU A 272 -15.58 22.19 7.34
CA LEU A 272 -14.62 21.12 7.71
C LEU A 272 -13.21 21.72 7.89
N ASP A 273 -12.51 21.35 8.95
CA ASP A 273 -11.18 21.90 9.20
C ASP A 273 -10.10 21.16 8.37
N ARG A 274 -9.13 21.92 7.84
CA ARG A 274 -7.96 21.33 7.18
C ARG A 274 -7.18 20.44 8.13
N GLY A 275 -6.66 19.32 7.62
CA GLY A 275 -5.94 18.33 8.42
C GLY A 275 -6.84 17.54 9.36
N THR A 276 -8.10 17.33 8.98
CA THR A 276 -9.05 16.50 9.76
C THR A 276 -9.74 15.46 8.89
N THR A 277 -10.18 14.40 9.55
CA THR A 277 -10.95 13.31 8.94
C THR A 277 -12.40 13.40 9.36
N THR A 278 -13.30 13.45 8.38
CA THR A 278 -14.76 13.49 8.56
C THR A 278 -15.39 12.17 8.11
N LEU A 279 -16.22 11.58 8.95
CA LEU A 279 -17.03 10.42 8.64
C LEU A 279 -18.47 10.83 8.32
N LEU A 280 -18.93 10.51 7.11
CA LEU A 280 -20.35 10.56 6.74
C LEU A 280 -20.93 9.16 6.90
N ILE A 281 -21.84 8.99 7.87
CA ILE A 281 -22.41 7.70 8.22
C ILE A 281 -23.95 7.73 8.12
N GLY A 282 -24.55 6.64 7.62
CA GLY A 282 -26.00 6.48 7.51
C GLY A 282 -26.40 5.41 6.51
N PRO A 283 -27.69 5.09 6.37
CA PRO A 283 -28.19 4.07 5.46
C PRO A 283 -27.90 4.39 4.00
N ALA A 284 -27.97 3.37 3.13
CA ALA A 284 -27.83 3.55 1.69
C ALA A 284 -28.89 4.56 1.17
N GLY A 285 -28.53 5.39 0.19
CA GLY A 285 -29.44 6.39 -0.39
C GLY A 285 -29.69 7.64 0.46
N SER A 286 -29.11 7.73 1.69
CA SER A 286 -29.32 8.92 2.55
C SER A 286 -28.69 10.21 2.00
N GLY A 287 -27.79 10.13 1.01
CA GLY A 287 -27.20 11.31 0.37
C GLY A 287 -25.74 11.60 0.74
N LYS A 288 -25.06 10.68 1.42
CA LYS A 288 -23.67 10.83 1.87
C LYS A 288 -22.71 11.23 0.76
N SER A 289 -22.71 10.48 -0.34
CA SER A 289 -21.85 10.76 -1.51
C SER A 289 -22.14 12.12 -2.12
N SER A 290 -23.42 12.54 -2.14
CA SER A 290 -23.82 13.86 -2.67
C SER A 290 -23.30 15.01 -1.78
N VAL A 291 -23.31 14.84 -0.46
CA VAL A 291 -22.71 15.80 0.49
C VAL A 291 -21.18 15.87 0.28
N ALA A 292 -20.52 14.74 0.09
CA ALA A 292 -19.09 14.75 -0.20
C ALA A 292 -18.77 15.45 -1.54
N MET A 293 -19.59 15.21 -2.58
CA MET A 293 -19.42 15.88 -3.89
C MET A 293 -19.66 17.38 -3.81
N GLN A 294 -20.48 17.85 -2.87
CA GLN A 294 -20.66 19.29 -2.61
C GLN A 294 -19.33 19.94 -2.23
N TYR A 295 -18.57 19.34 -1.28
CA TYR A 295 -17.23 19.82 -0.91
C TYR A 295 -16.23 19.71 -2.06
N VAL A 296 -16.25 18.60 -2.82
CA VAL A 296 -15.36 18.38 -3.98
C VAL A 296 -15.53 19.50 -5.01
N VAL A 297 -16.78 19.83 -5.35
CA VAL A 297 -17.08 20.87 -6.35
C VAL A 297 -16.75 22.25 -5.82
N GLU A 298 -17.03 22.53 -4.55
CA GLU A 298 -16.74 23.83 -3.97
C GLU A 298 -15.24 24.09 -3.88
N MET A 299 -14.44 23.10 -3.45
CA MET A 299 -12.97 23.22 -3.46
C MET A 299 -12.42 23.42 -4.87
N ALA A 300 -12.98 22.73 -5.86
CA ALA A 300 -12.58 22.93 -7.26
C ALA A 300 -12.95 24.34 -7.78
N ARG A 301 -14.06 24.95 -7.33
CA ARG A 301 -14.40 26.34 -7.61
C ARG A 301 -13.38 27.32 -7.02
N GLN A 302 -12.81 26.96 -5.88
CA GLN A 302 -11.75 27.73 -5.22
C GLN A 302 -10.36 27.49 -5.83
N GLY A 303 -10.24 26.59 -6.81
CA GLY A 303 -8.99 26.23 -7.48
C GLY A 303 -8.17 25.16 -6.76
N ASP A 304 -8.71 24.56 -5.71
CA ASP A 304 -8.06 23.49 -4.95
C ASP A 304 -8.34 22.11 -5.60
N ARG A 305 -7.34 21.24 -5.59
CA ARG A 305 -7.44 19.89 -6.15
C ARG A 305 -8.08 18.92 -5.17
N SER A 306 -8.95 18.05 -5.69
CA SER A 306 -9.62 16.98 -4.94
C SER A 306 -9.48 15.65 -5.64
N THR A 307 -9.42 14.56 -4.86
CA THR A 307 -9.43 13.19 -5.39
C THR A 307 -10.55 12.38 -4.76
N VAL A 308 -11.32 11.70 -5.60
CA VAL A 308 -12.42 10.82 -5.19
C VAL A 308 -12.08 9.39 -5.57
N PHE A 309 -12.07 8.49 -4.59
CA PHE A 309 -11.93 7.05 -4.76
C PHE A 309 -13.29 6.38 -4.57
N ALA A 310 -13.88 5.88 -5.67
CA ALA A 310 -15.18 5.22 -5.66
C ALA A 310 -14.98 3.70 -5.69
N PHE A 311 -15.49 3.00 -4.68
CA PHE A 311 -15.43 1.55 -4.55
C PHE A 311 -16.72 0.86 -5.01
N ASP A 312 -17.88 1.44 -4.69
CA ASP A 312 -19.18 0.77 -4.85
C ASP A 312 -19.96 1.23 -6.10
N GLU A 313 -19.52 2.29 -6.75
CA GLU A 313 -20.23 2.81 -7.92
C GLU A 313 -19.29 3.20 -9.08
N THR A 314 -19.84 3.20 -10.29
CA THR A 314 -19.11 3.65 -11.47
C THR A 314 -18.99 5.17 -11.52
N LEU A 315 -17.91 5.67 -12.12
CA LEU A 315 -17.70 7.11 -12.31
C LEU A 315 -18.81 7.76 -13.15
N GLY A 316 -19.44 7.00 -14.05
CA GLY A 316 -20.58 7.45 -14.85
C GLY A 316 -21.79 7.78 -13.98
N ILE A 317 -22.13 6.91 -13.03
CA ILE A 317 -23.24 7.10 -12.08
C ILE A 317 -22.93 8.25 -11.12
N LEU A 318 -21.72 8.28 -10.56
CA LEU A 318 -21.26 9.34 -9.67
C LEU A 318 -21.40 10.72 -10.32
N THR A 319 -20.90 10.88 -11.55
CA THR A 319 -20.94 12.15 -12.28
C THR A 319 -22.35 12.53 -12.67
N ALA A 320 -23.17 11.60 -13.18
CA ALA A 320 -24.55 11.86 -13.55
C ALA A 320 -25.41 12.32 -12.35
N ARG A 321 -25.22 11.68 -11.19
CA ARG A 321 -25.89 12.05 -9.93
C ARG A 321 -25.48 13.46 -9.47
N ALA A 322 -24.19 13.79 -9.51
CA ALA A 322 -23.70 15.11 -9.14
C ALA A 322 -24.29 16.19 -10.06
N GLU A 323 -24.29 15.97 -11.37
CA GLU A 323 -24.83 16.89 -12.35
C GLU A 323 -26.36 17.09 -12.19
N ALA A 324 -27.10 16.03 -11.88
CA ALA A 324 -28.55 16.13 -11.61
C ALA A 324 -28.83 17.03 -10.39
N LEU A 325 -27.91 17.14 -9.44
CA LEU A 325 -28.00 18.05 -8.30
C LEU A 325 -27.48 19.47 -8.60
N GLY A 326 -27.04 19.74 -9.82
CA GLY A 326 -26.49 21.05 -10.21
C GLY A 326 -25.00 21.21 -9.81
N LEU A 327 -24.31 20.12 -9.51
CA LEU A 327 -22.86 20.10 -9.21
C LEU A 327 -22.09 19.77 -10.49
N PRO A 328 -21.35 20.72 -11.11
CA PRO A 328 -20.67 20.52 -12.39
C PRO A 328 -19.39 19.68 -12.28
N LEU A 329 -19.51 18.46 -11.75
CA LEU A 329 -18.37 17.59 -11.43
C LEU A 329 -17.57 17.23 -12.68
N ARG A 330 -18.24 16.96 -13.82
CA ARG A 330 -17.58 16.58 -15.08
C ARG A 330 -16.67 17.69 -15.62
N SER A 331 -17.05 18.96 -15.47
CA SER A 331 -16.22 20.09 -15.91
C SER A 331 -14.94 20.18 -15.08
N HIS A 332 -15.02 19.95 -13.77
CA HIS A 332 -13.88 19.96 -12.87
C HIS A 332 -12.97 18.73 -13.06
N ILE A 333 -13.51 17.59 -13.47
CA ILE A 333 -12.70 16.43 -13.89
C ILE A 333 -11.94 16.77 -15.18
N LYS A 334 -12.59 17.39 -16.16
CA LYS A 334 -11.94 17.78 -17.42
C LYS A 334 -10.85 18.84 -17.23
N SER A 335 -11.02 19.76 -16.29
CA SER A 335 -10.00 20.77 -15.96
C SER A 335 -8.83 20.23 -15.16
N GLY A 336 -8.89 19.00 -14.65
CA GLY A 336 -7.86 18.38 -13.82
C GLY A 336 -7.86 18.84 -12.35
N LEU A 337 -8.86 19.66 -11.92
CA LEU A 337 -9.04 20.03 -10.52
C LEU A 337 -9.64 18.89 -9.68
N VAL A 338 -10.43 18.01 -10.32
CA VAL A 338 -10.94 16.81 -9.68
C VAL A 338 -10.39 15.57 -10.38
N THR A 339 -9.81 14.68 -9.62
CA THR A 339 -9.46 13.33 -10.06
C THR A 339 -10.47 12.35 -9.47
N ALA A 340 -11.20 11.62 -10.30
CA ALA A 340 -12.09 10.56 -9.85
C ALA A 340 -11.55 9.21 -10.33
N ARG A 341 -11.39 8.25 -9.42
CA ARG A 341 -10.90 6.91 -9.69
C ARG A 341 -11.88 5.87 -9.18
N GLN A 342 -12.31 4.98 -10.06
CA GLN A 342 -12.99 3.76 -9.64
C GLN A 342 -11.95 2.76 -9.19
N ILE A 343 -12.13 2.19 -8.02
CA ILE A 343 -11.24 1.20 -7.42
C ILE A 343 -11.96 -0.15 -7.38
N ASP A 344 -11.33 -1.15 -7.98
CA ASP A 344 -11.73 -2.52 -7.76
C ASP A 344 -10.95 -3.05 -6.54
N PRO A 345 -11.64 -3.27 -5.43
CA PRO A 345 -10.97 -3.67 -4.22
C PRO A 345 -10.43 -5.12 -4.26
N ALA A 346 -10.92 -5.96 -5.17
CA ALA A 346 -10.36 -7.31 -5.39
C ALA A 346 -8.98 -7.26 -6.06
N GLU A 347 -8.68 -6.19 -6.79
CA GLU A 347 -7.46 -6.04 -7.59
C GLU A 347 -6.36 -5.20 -6.92
N ILE A 348 -6.69 -4.42 -5.87
CA ILE A 348 -5.74 -3.52 -5.21
C ILE A 348 -5.39 -3.99 -3.79
N SER A 349 -4.12 -3.87 -3.39
CA SER A 349 -3.73 -4.09 -2.00
C SER A 349 -3.90 -2.82 -1.14
N PRO A 350 -4.01 -2.96 0.20
CA PRO A 350 -4.10 -1.79 1.08
C PRO A 350 -2.92 -0.84 0.96
N GLY A 351 -1.70 -1.38 0.83
CA GLY A 351 -0.48 -0.58 0.64
C GLY A 351 -0.46 0.13 -0.71
N GLU A 352 -0.88 -0.53 -1.79
CA GLU A 352 -1.02 0.09 -3.11
C GLU A 352 -2.07 1.21 -3.10
N PHE A 353 -3.21 0.99 -2.41
CA PHE A 353 -4.22 2.02 -2.25
C PHE A 353 -3.67 3.23 -1.48
N ALA A 354 -3.05 3.00 -0.32
CA ALA A 354 -2.46 4.05 0.49
C ALA A 354 -1.39 4.85 -0.28
N TRP A 355 -0.54 4.17 -1.05
CA TRP A 355 0.44 4.79 -1.93
C TRP A 355 -0.23 5.64 -3.03
N THR A 356 -1.33 5.15 -3.62
CA THR A 356 -2.08 5.89 -4.65
C THR A 356 -2.69 7.18 -4.09
N VAL A 357 -3.19 7.12 -2.85
CA VAL A 357 -3.70 8.31 -2.14
C VAL A 357 -2.54 9.30 -1.86
N ALA A 358 -1.41 8.82 -1.33
CA ALA A 358 -0.24 9.65 -1.05
C ALA A 358 0.27 10.38 -2.31
N ARG A 359 0.36 9.68 -3.44
CA ARG A 359 0.74 10.29 -4.73
C ARG A 359 -0.25 11.37 -5.19
N SER A 360 -1.52 11.23 -4.88
CA SER A 360 -2.50 12.29 -5.17
C SER A 360 -2.22 13.56 -4.34
N VAL A 361 -1.81 13.38 -3.09
CA VAL A 361 -1.45 14.50 -2.20
C VAL A 361 -0.14 15.17 -2.64
N GLU A 362 0.88 14.41 -3.01
CA GLU A 362 2.11 14.92 -3.61
C GLU A 362 1.85 15.74 -4.88
N ALA A 363 0.84 15.37 -5.65
CA ALA A 363 0.37 16.12 -6.81
C ALA A 363 -0.47 17.37 -6.46
N GLY A 364 -0.58 17.72 -5.16
CA GLY A 364 -1.26 18.92 -4.67
C GLY A 364 -2.73 18.73 -4.33
N CYS A 365 -3.20 17.51 -4.14
CA CYS A 365 -4.57 17.24 -3.67
C CYS A 365 -4.74 17.71 -2.22
N LYS A 366 -5.83 18.45 -1.94
CA LYS A 366 -6.16 18.99 -0.63
C LYS A 366 -7.43 18.39 -0.01
N LEU A 367 -8.21 17.67 -0.80
CA LEU A 367 -9.39 16.93 -0.34
C LEU A 367 -9.37 15.51 -0.92
N VAL A 368 -9.43 14.52 -0.05
CA VAL A 368 -9.57 13.11 -0.40
C VAL A 368 -10.94 12.60 0.03
N VAL A 369 -11.65 11.96 -0.86
CA VAL A 369 -12.94 11.28 -0.59
C VAL A 369 -12.77 9.79 -0.83
N ILE A 370 -13.16 8.97 0.15
CA ILE A 370 -13.22 7.50 0.04
C ILE A 370 -14.69 7.07 0.13
N ASP A 371 -15.27 6.65 -1.00
CA ASP A 371 -16.67 6.26 -1.14
C ASP A 371 -16.81 4.84 -1.74
N SER A 372 -17.08 3.78 -0.96
CA SER A 372 -17.27 3.79 0.47
C SER A 372 -16.20 2.95 1.21
N LEU A 373 -16.10 3.17 2.52
CA LEU A 373 -15.29 2.32 3.39
C LEU A 373 -15.81 0.88 3.45
N ASN A 374 -17.10 0.66 3.24
CA ASN A 374 -17.65 -0.68 3.17
C ASN A 374 -17.02 -1.48 2.03
N GLY A 375 -16.91 -0.90 0.85
CA GLY A 375 -16.21 -1.51 -0.28
C GLY A 375 -14.75 -1.78 0.04
N TYR A 376 -14.03 -0.82 0.63
CA TYR A 376 -12.65 -0.99 1.06
C TYR A 376 -12.48 -2.11 2.09
N LEU A 377 -13.31 -2.16 3.14
CA LEU A 377 -13.23 -3.17 4.22
C LEU A 377 -13.65 -4.57 3.75
N ASN A 378 -14.75 -4.66 2.98
CA ASN A 378 -15.31 -5.95 2.56
C ASN A 378 -14.47 -6.65 1.49
N ALA A 379 -13.72 -5.92 0.73
CA ALA A 379 -12.95 -6.45 -0.36
C ALA A 379 -11.59 -7.01 0.02
N MET A 380 -11.20 -6.81 1.27
CA MET A 380 -9.94 -7.31 1.81
C MET A 380 -10.20 -8.23 3.03
N PRO A 381 -11.04 -9.26 2.89
CA PRO A 381 -11.31 -10.21 3.97
C PRO A 381 -10.01 -10.94 4.32
N GLY A 382 -9.68 -11.01 5.59
CA GLY A 382 -8.45 -11.64 6.08
C GLY A 382 -7.26 -10.69 6.32
N GLU A 383 -7.35 -9.43 5.94
CA GLU A 383 -6.36 -8.41 6.33
C GLU A 383 -6.55 -7.99 7.78
N LYS A 384 -5.75 -8.59 8.67
CA LYS A 384 -5.86 -8.39 10.14
C LYS A 384 -5.68 -6.94 10.61
N TYR A 385 -4.99 -6.12 9.81
CA TYR A 385 -4.55 -4.78 10.22
C TYR A 385 -5.13 -3.65 9.38
N LEU A 386 -6.22 -3.91 8.65
CA LEU A 386 -6.81 -2.94 7.72
C LEU A 386 -7.21 -1.63 8.43
N ASN A 387 -7.76 -1.74 9.65
CA ASN A 387 -8.08 -0.56 10.47
C ASN A 387 -6.83 0.24 10.86
N ASN A 388 -5.71 -0.43 11.16
CA ASN A 388 -4.46 0.24 11.50
C ASN A 388 -3.87 0.93 10.28
N GLN A 389 -3.96 0.30 9.11
CA GLN A 389 -3.51 0.91 7.85
C GLN A 389 -4.35 2.13 7.46
N LEU A 390 -5.68 2.06 7.67
CA LEU A 390 -6.56 3.22 7.49
C LEU A 390 -6.22 4.33 8.50
N HIS A 391 -5.90 3.98 9.73
CA HIS A 391 -5.45 4.94 10.74
C HIS A 391 -4.14 5.61 10.34
N GLU A 392 -3.14 4.86 9.90
CA GLU A 392 -1.88 5.41 9.40
C GLU A 392 -2.10 6.33 8.19
N LEU A 393 -2.95 5.92 7.25
CA LEU A 393 -3.30 6.73 6.08
C LEU A 393 -3.96 8.05 6.50
N THR A 394 -5.02 8.01 7.30
CA THR A 394 -5.74 9.22 7.72
C THR A 394 -4.86 10.13 8.58
N SER A 395 -4.03 9.56 9.44
CA SER A 395 -3.07 10.32 10.24
C SER A 395 -2.03 11.04 9.37
N SER A 396 -1.51 10.36 8.34
CA SER A 396 -0.59 10.97 7.37
C SER A 396 -1.25 12.11 6.60
N LEU A 397 -2.49 11.94 6.14
CA LEU A 397 -3.26 12.97 5.46
C LEU A 397 -3.52 14.17 6.36
N ASN A 398 -3.89 13.93 7.61
CA ASN A 398 -4.15 14.98 8.60
C ASN A 398 -2.89 15.82 8.86
N GLN A 399 -1.71 15.19 8.96
CA GLN A 399 -0.44 15.89 9.17
C GLN A 399 -0.01 16.74 7.96
N GLN A 400 -0.53 16.43 6.77
CA GLN A 400 -0.28 17.19 5.54
C GLN A 400 -1.36 18.26 5.26
N GLY A 401 -2.28 18.50 6.19
CA GLY A 401 -3.35 19.49 6.04
C GLY A 401 -4.45 19.11 5.04
N VAL A 402 -4.52 17.84 4.66
CA VAL A 402 -5.53 17.33 3.73
C VAL A 402 -6.86 17.13 4.48
N VAL A 403 -7.96 17.56 3.89
CA VAL A 403 -9.31 17.20 4.37
C VAL A 403 -9.64 15.81 3.86
N THR A 404 -10.03 14.91 4.75
CA THR A 404 -10.42 13.55 4.37
C THR A 404 -11.89 13.32 4.68
N ILE A 405 -12.67 12.91 3.67
CA ILE A 405 -14.07 12.52 3.84
C ILE A 405 -14.18 11.01 3.62
N LEU A 406 -14.57 10.30 4.66
CA LEU A 406 -14.86 8.88 4.66
C LEU A 406 -16.37 8.66 4.62
N ILE A 407 -16.84 7.82 3.71
CA ILE A 407 -18.26 7.49 3.60
C ILE A 407 -18.49 6.07 4.04
N MET A 408 -19.41 5.86 4.98
CA MET A 408 -19.79 4.55 5.49
C MET A 408 -21.29 4.33 5.40
N ALA A 409 -21.68 3.25 4.75
CA ALA A 409 -23.06 2.79 4.77
C ALA A 409 -23.31 1.94 6.01
N GLN A 410 -24.39 2.22 6.73
CA GLN A 410 -24.90 1.38 7.80
C GLN A 410 -25.85 0.33 7.25
N HIS A 411 -25.79 -0.90 7.77
CA HIS A 411 -26.74 -1.94 7.43
C HIS A 411 -28.05 -1.74 8.17
N GLY A 412 -29.17 -2.06 7.49
CA GLY A 412 -30.52 -1.84 8.00
C GLY A 412 -31.12 -0.52 7.49
N MET A 413 -32.42 -0.51 7.26
CA MET A 413 -33.10 0.70 6.77
C MET A 413 -33.70 1.56 7.87
N VAL A 414 -34.23 1.00 8.93
CA VAL A 414 -35.06 1.74 9.91
C VAL A 414 -34.73 1.45 11.37
N THR A 415 -34.33 0.24 11.76
CA THR A 415 -34.09 -0.14 13.16
C THR A 415 -32.69 -0.73 13.34
N ALA A 416 -32.08 -0.52 14.51
CA ALA A 416 -30.78 -1.07 14.94
C ALA A 416 -29.72 -1.02 13.84
N LEU A 417 -29.34 0.19 13.41
CA LEU A 417 -28.30 0.40 12.41
C LEU A 417 -26.95 0.05 13.01
N GLU A 418 -26.36 -1.06 12.58
CA GLU A 418 -25.02 -1.45 12.96
C GLU A 418 -24.03 -0.99 11.88
N ALA A 419 -22.95 -0.37 12.32
CA ALA A 419 -21.79 -0.17 11.47
C ALA A 419 -20.94 -1.45 11.48
N PRO A 420 -20.44 -1.92 10.34
CA PRO A 420 -19.62 -3.14 10.30
C PRO A 420 -18.37 -3.04 11.16
N VAL A 421 -17.88 -1.83 11.37
CA VAL A 421 -16.73 -1.50 12.27
C VAL A 421 -16.96 -0.11 12.85
N ASP A 422 -16.68 0.07 14.15
CA ASP A 422 -16.66 1.39 14.75
C ASP A 422 -15.36 2.11 14.38
N LEU A 423 -15.41 2.99 13.40
CA LEU A 423 -14.31 3.87 12.99
C LEU A 423 -14.47 5.31 13.49
N SER A 424 -15.46 5.57 14.32
CA SER A 424 -15.73 6.92 14.83
C SER A 424 -14.56 7.48 15.65
N TYR A 425 -13.75 6.60 16.27
CA TYR A 425 -12.57 7.00 17.02
C TYR A 425 -11.43 7.54 16.14
N LEU A 426 -11.36 7.13 14.88
CA LEU A 426 -10.36 7.61 13.90
C LEU A 426 -10.70 8.99 13.34
N CYS A 427 -11.98 9.38 13.41
CA CYS A 427 -12.47 10.59 12.76
C CYS A 427 -12.56 11.76 13.75
N ASP A 428 -12.25 12.95 13.26
CA ASP A 428 -12.39 14.20 14.05
C ASP A 428 -13.82 14.70 14.03
N THR A 429 -14.50 14.55 12.90
CA THR A 429 -15.90 14.94 12.72
C THR A 429 -16.72 13.72 12.30
N VAL A 430 -17.92 13.56 12.88
CA VAL A 430 -18.89 12.52 12.50
C VAL A 430 -20.23 13.17 12.21
N ILE A 431 -20.69 13.02 10.97
CA ILE A 431 -21.98 13.49 10.50
C ILE A 431 -22.86 12.27 10.26
N ASN A 432 -23.96 12.18 11.04
CA ASN A 432 -24.95 11.12 10.93
C ASN A 432 -26.11 11.58 10.05
N MET A 433 -26.44 10.76 9.05
CA MET A 433 -27.55 11.00 8.12
C MET A 433 -28.57 9.88 8.26
N ARG A 434 -29.85 10.21 8.41
CA ARG A 434 -30.91 9.23 8.66
C ARG A 434 -32.16 9.51 7.87
N TYR A 435 -32.97 8.47 7.67
CA TYR A 435 -34.36 8.60 7.26
C TYR A 435 -35.25 8.70 8.51
N PHE A 436 -36.32 9.45 8.40
CA PHE A 436 -37.41 9.46 9.36
C PHE A 436 -38.74 9.62 8.62
N GLU A 437 -39.80 9.13 9.21
CA GLU A 437 -41.16 9.20 8.66
C GLU A 437 -41.95 10.30 9.36
N THR A 438 -42.64 11.11 8.59
CA THR A 438 -43.59 12.10 9.09
C THR A 438 -44.68 12.36 8.05
N ALA A 439 -45.92 12.49 8.48
CA ALA A 439 -47.09 12.77 7.64
C ALA A 439 -47.21 11.85 6.39
N GLY A 440 -46.78 10.57 6.52
CA GLY A 440 -46.82 9.61 5.43
C GLY A 440 -45.68 9.78 4.39
N GLU A 441 -44.71 10.64 4.64
CA GLU A 441 -43.55 10.87 3.81
C GLU A 441 -42.26 10.42 4.48
N VAL A 442 -41.31 9.87 3.67
CA VAL A 442 -39.96 9.57 4.11
C VAL A 442 -39.08 10.77 3.88
N LYS A 443 -38.59 11.35 4.94
CA LYS A 443 -37.71 12.52 4.95
C LYS A 443 -36.29 12.14 5.42
N LYS A 444 -35.36 13.07 5.20
CA LYS A 444 -33.94 12.89 5.55
C LYS A 444 -33.54 13.87 6.63
N SER A 445 -32.76 13.41 7.57
CA SER A 445 -32.20 14.23 8.64
C SER A 445 -30.68 14.10 8.70
N MET A 446 -30.04 15.17 9.17
CA MET A 446 -28.59 15.27 9.37
C MET A 446 -28.31 15.83 10.75
N ALA A 447 -27.28 15.29 11.42
CA ALA A 447 -26.78 15.78 12.70
C ALA A 447 -25.27 15.62 12.79
N VAL A 448 -24.58 16.58 13.38
CA VAL A 448 -23.17 16.46 13.77
C VAL A 448 -23.10 15.82 15.13
N ILE A 449 -22.62 14.60 15.19
CA ILE A 449 -22.53 13.82 16.44
C ILE A 449 -21.25 14.16 17.22
N LYS A 450 -20.20 14.47 16.48
CA LYS A 450 -18.88 14.73 17.03
C LYS A 450 -18.12 15.72 16.14
N LYS A 451 -17.47 16.68 16.75
CA LYS A 451 -16.43 17.51 16.14
C LYS A 451 -15.37 17.81 17.18
N ARG A 452 -14.12 17.36 16.96
CA ARG A 452 -13.00 17.59 17.89
C ARG A 452 -12.44 19.00 17.81
N SER A 453 -12.54 19.63 16.66
CA SER A 453 -11.97 20.93 16.36
C SER A 453 -13.03 22.03 16.39
N GLY A 454 -13.35 22.57 17.56
CA GLY A 454 -14.23 23.73 17.68
C GLY A 454 -15.70 23.41 17.93
N HIS A 455 -16.54 24.45 17.77
CA HIS A 455 -17.99 24.36 18.01
C HIS A 455 -18.74 23.80 16.80
N HIS A 456 -19.83 23.12 17.04
CA HIS A 456 -20.79 22.66 16.07
C HIS A 456 -22.19 22.78 16.65
N GLU A 457 -23.19 22.88 15.79
CA GLU A 457 -24.58 22.85 16.21
C GLU A 457 -24.98 21.42 16.65
N ARG A 458 -25.74 21.32 17.73
CA ARG A 458 -26.18 20.04 18.31
C ARG A 458 -27.57 19.63 17.85
N SER A 459 -28.21 20.39 16.98
CA SER A 459 -29.55 20.09 16.51
C SER A 459 -29.53 19.01 15.42
N ILE A 460 -30.65 18.30 15.31
CA ILE A 460 -30.96 17.44 14.16
C ILE A 460 -31.74 18.30 13.19
N ARG A 461 -31.28 18.39 11.92
CA ARG A 461 -31.94 19.18 10.89
C ARG A 461 -32.48 18.28 9.78
N GLU A 462 -33.66 18.64 9.25
CA GLU A 462 -34.12 18.09 7.99
C GLU A 462 -33.22 18.59 6.84
N PHE A 463 -33.04 17.79 5.81
CA PHE A 463 -32.36 18.23 4.60
C PHE A 463 -33.02 17.60 3.35
N THR A 464 -32.92 18.30 2.24
CA THR A 464 -33.39 17.83 0.92
C THR A 464 -32.24 17.90 -0.09
N MET A 465 -32.38 17.10 -1.13
CA MET A 465 -31.51 17.10 -2.30
C MET A 465 -32.41 17.11 -3.54
N ASP A 466 -32.56 18.27 -4.09
CA ASP A 466 -33.49 18.48 -5.19
C ASP A 466 -32.75 18.65 -6.54
N SER A 467 -33.31 18.10 -7.59
CA SER A 467 -32.73 18.20 -8.92
C SER A 467 -32.56 19.67 -9.32
N GLY A 468 -31.36 20.05 -9.74
CA GLY A 468 -30.98 21.41 -10.12
C GLY A 468 -30.86 22.41 -8.97
N LYS A 469 -31.28 22.07 -7.74
CA LYS A 469 -31.27 22.98 -6.59
C LYS A 469 -30.20 22.58 -5.55
N GLY A 470 -29.65 21.39 -5.69
CA GLY A 470 -28.60 20.87 -4.81
C GLY A 470 -29.05 20.51 -3.39
N LEU A 471 -28.11 20.56 -2.47
CA LEU A 471 -28.33 20.32 -1.04
C LEU A 471 -28.96 21.54 -0.36
N ARG A 472 -30.00 21.31 0.42
CA ARG A 472 -30.63 22.32 1.28
C ARG A 472 -30.80 21.78 2.67
N ILE A 473 -30.45 22.56 3.68
CA ILE A 473 -30.60 22.21 5.09
C ILE A 473 -31.76 23.03 5.65
N GLY A 474 -32.72 22.33 6.23
CA GLY A 474 -33.93 22.92 6.83
C GLY A 474 -33.73 23.34 8.29
N LYS A 475 -34.85 23.63 8.93
CA LYS A 475 -34.89 24.01 10.35
C LYS A 475 -34.59 22.82 11.26
N PRO A 476 -34.18 23.07 12.51
CA PRO A 476 -34.06 22.03 13.54
C PRO A 476 -35.37 21.29 13.78
N LEU A 477 -35.30 19.95 13.86
CA LEU A 477 -36.44 19.06 14.11
C LEU A 477 -36.76 18.99 15.62
N LYS A 478 -37.30 20.10 16.19
CA LYS A 478 -37.55 20.23 17.62
C LYS A 478 -38.71 19.37 18.13
N ASP A 479 -39.65 19.06 17.22
CA ASP A 479 -40.89 18.36 17.57
C ASP A 479 -40.77 16.82 17.44
N PHE A 480 -39.56 16.34 17.21
CA PHE A 480 -39.27 14.92 17.06
C PHE A 480 -38.26 14.43 18.10
N GLN A 481 -38.54 13.27 18.69
CA GLN A 481 -37.60 12.50 19.51
C GLN A 481 -37.31 11.15 18.86
N GLY A 482 -36.13 10.57 19.16
CA GLY A 482 -35.79 9.23 18.72
C GLY A 482 -35.35 9.09 17.25
N ILE A 483 -35.11 10.19 16.52
CA ILE A 483 -34.60 10.12 15.13
C ILE A 483 -33.27 9.39 15.06
N LEU A 484 -32.36 9.67 16.00
CA LEU A 484 -31.03 9.02 16.05
C LEU A 484 -31.10 7.55 16.45
N THR A 485 -32.09 7.13 17.19
CA THR A 485 -32.28 5.73 17.59
C THR A 485 -33.06 4.90 16.58
N GLY A 486 -33.57 5.54 15.51
CA GLY A 486 -34.38 4.89 14.46
C GLY A 486 -35.84 4.65 14.86
N ALA A 487 -36.30 5.20 15.98
CA ALA A 487 -37.70 5.14 16.44
C ALA A 487 -38.24 6.57 16.62
N PRO A 488 -38.46 7.35 15.56
CA PRO A 488 -38.92 8.72 15.64
C PRO A 488 -40.34 8.77 16.24
N LYS A 489 -40.52 9.62 17.24
CA LYS A 489 -41.82 9.96 17.82
C LYS A 489 -42.04 11.44 17.64
N PHE A 490 -43.23 11.83 17.23
CA PHE A 490 -43.63 13.21 17.14
C PHE A 490 -44.18 13.64 18.54
N ASP A 491 -43.60 14.67 19.13
CA ASP A 491 -43.97 15.23 20.43
C ASP A 491 -44.62 16.61 20.30
N GLY A 492 -44.90 17.06 19.04
CA GLY A 492 -45.61 18.31 18.78
C GLY A 492 -47.10 18.24 19.09
N ALA A 493 -47.76 19.40 19.22
CA ALA A 493 -49.20 19.45 19.42
C ALA A 493 -49.96 18.82 18.24
N SER A 494 -50.89 17.91 18.49
CA SER A 494 -51.62 17.16 17.46
C SER A 494 -52.45 18.05 16.51
N ASP A 495 -52.67 19.32 16.85
CA ASP A 495 -53.40 20.30 16.02
C ASP A 495 -52.62 20.81 14.82
N ASP A 496 -51.26 20.67 14.80
CA ASP A 496 -50.45 21.12 13.69
C ASP A 496 -50.36 20.10 12.54
N ILE A 497 -50.74 18.86 12.76
CA ILE A 497 -50.69 17.78 11.74
C ILE A 497 -51.86 17.87 10.74
N MET A 498 -52.96 18.54 11.12
CA MET A 498 -54.21 18.60 10.31
C MET A 498 -54.45 19.94 9.59
N ARG A 499 -53.53 20.91 9.62
CA ARG A 499 -53.77 22.27 9.12
C ARG A 499 -53.12 22.70 7.85
N ASP A 500 -52.46 21.83 7.12
CA ASP A 500 -52.06 22.14 5.73
C ASP A 500 -52.98 21.42 4.71
N LYS A 501 -54.05 22.09 4.38
CA LYS A 501 -54.81 21.88 3.13
C LYS A 501 -54.44 22.95 2.13
#